data_047952b2d89d786ebf0ea2e939a5e9a3
#
_entry.id   047952b2d89d786ebf0ea2e939a5e9a3
#
_cell.length_a   1.000
_cell.length_b   1.000
_cell.length_c   1.000
_cell.angle_alpha   90.00
_cell.angle_beta   90.00
_cell.angle_gamma   90.00
#
_symmetry.space_group_name_H-M   'P 1'
#
loop_
_entity.id
_entity.type
_entity.pdbx_description
1 polymer ?
#
loop_
_entity_poly.entity_id
_entity_poly.type
_entity_poly.pdbx_seq_one_letter_code
_entity_poly.pdbx_strand_id
1 'polypeptide(L)'
;YSEKRQAYSITRYTHVILLDIDDQPEEKLEDLREKINKDPNTLGSFLTPKAHGFKIFVFLQTEDATTLRETFSNGEKDFAALEKYHRMMYDACKEYYEKLLGVEVDGSGKDISRGFFTSFDEKAYLNEELMKEVDEILTGIVPPEKPQTGRKKSGKAMSESDKVVSDKAVSD
;
A
#
# COMPACT_ATOMS: atom_id res chain seq x y z
N TYR A 1 -2.23 6.27 -0.72
CA TYR A 1 -2.17 7.47 0.14
C TYR A 1 -2.49 8.69 -0.70
N SER A 2 -3.33 9.60 -0.19
CA SER A 2 -3.76 10.82 -0.91
C SER A 2 -2.75 11.97 -0.79
N GLU A 3 -2.02 12.06 0.33
CA GLU A 3 -1.08 13.16 0.61
C GLU A 3 0.18 12.69 1.35
N LYS A 4 0.07 12.41 2.65
CA LYS A 4 1.18 11.96 3.49
C LYS A 4 0.98 10.49 3.87
N ARG A 5 2.08 9.80 4.16
CA ARG A 5 2.06 8.42 4.68
C ARG A 5 1.61 8.44 6.15
N GLN A 6 0.31 8.37 6.36
CA GLN A 6 -0.34 8.33 7.68
C GLN A 6 -1.59 7.45 7.55
N ALA A 7 -2.02 6.83 8.65
CA ALA A 7 -3.16 5.91 8.64
C ALA A 7 -4.42 6.54 8.03
N TYR A 8 -4.73 7.78 8.37
CA TYR A 8 -5.90 8.50 7.84
C TYR A 8 -5.80 8.88 6.36
N SER A 9 -4.64 8.72 5.74
CA SER A 9 -4.44 8.93 4.29
C SER A 9 -4.60 7.65 3.47
N ILE A 10 -4.95 6.52 4.11
CA ILE A 10 -5.21 5.25 3.44
C ILE A 10 -6.50 5.39 2.62
N THR A 11 -6.40 5.08 1.35
CA THR A 11 -7.54 5.09 0.42
C THR A 11 -8.13 3.71 0.18
N ARG A 12 -7.30 2.66 0.35
CA ARG A 12 -7.65 1.24 0.19
C ARG A 12 -6.87 0.41 1.17
N TYR A 13 -7.48 -0.68 1.64
CA TYR A 13 -6.85 -1.67 2.48
C TYR A 13 -6.99 -3.05 1.85
N THR A 14 -5.87 -3.73 1.62
CA THR A 14 -5.80 -5.01 0.88
C THR A 14 -5.88 -6.23 1.77
N HIS A 15 -5.84 -6.07 3.10
CA HIS A 15 -5.72 -7.16 4.09
C HIS A 15 -4.45 -8.00 3.96
N VAL A 16 -3.47 -7.53 3.21
CA VAL A 16 -2.15 -8.15 3.14
C VAL A 16 -1.32 -7.66 4.32
N ILE A 17 -0.82 -8.60 5.10
CA ILE A 17 0.08 -8.34 6.23
C ILE A 17 1.52 -8.55 5.75
N LEU A 18 2.38 -7.59 6.00
CA LEU A 18 3.81 -7.70 5.72
C LEU A 18 4.57 -8.08 6.98
N LEU A 19 5.25 -9.21 6.92
CA LEU A 19 6.20 -9.64 7.94
C LEU A 19 7.63 -9.43 7.43
N ASP A 20 8.54 -9.08 8.33
CA ASP A 20 9.94 -8.82 8.04
C ASP A 20 10.80 -9.69 8.95
N ILE A 21 11.67 -10.50 8.36
CA ILE A 21 12.64 -11.34 9.05
C ILE A 21 14.01 -10.85 8.64
N ASP A 22 14.80 -10.39 9.58
CA ASP A 22 16.14 -9.87 9.35
C ASP A 22 17.23 -10.76 9.95
N ASP A 23 18.47 -10.52 9.56
CA ASP A 23 19.70 -11.01 10.16
C ASP A 23 19.78 -12.55 10.35
N GLN A 24 19.30 -13.31 9.35
CA GLN A 24 19.37 -14.76 9.36
C GLN A 24 20.71 -15.28 8.80
N PRO A 25 21.29 -16.36 9.38
CA PRO A 25 22.45 -17.02 8.82
C PRO A 25 22.18 -17.55 7.40
N GLU A 26 23.17 -17.43 6.51
CA GLU A 26 23.04 -17.83 5.10
C GLU A 26 22.62 -19.29 4.95
N GLU A 27 23.14 -20.18 5.78
CA GLU A 27 22.83 -21.61 5.79
C GLU A 27 21.36 -21.93 6.13
N LYS A 28 20.64 -21.00 6.75
CA LYS A 28 19.20 -21.16 7.07
C LYS A 28 18.26 -20.61 6.01
N LEU A 29 18.75 -19.78 5.11
CA LEU A 29 17.89 -19.06 4.18
C LEU A 29 17.08 -19.99 3.26
N GLU A 30 17.66 -21.10 2.80
CA GLU A 30 16.94 -22.01 1.91
C GLU A 30 15.84 -22.80 2.65
N ASP A 31 16.11 -23.26 3.87
CA ASP A 31 15.11 -23.93 4.73
C ASP A 31 13.95 -22.96 5.08
N LEU A 32 14.28 -21.71 5.43
CA LEU A 32 13.27 -20.68 5.69
C LEU A 32 12.43 -20.41 4.46
N ARG A 33 13.06 -20.23 3.29
CA ARG A 33 12.37 -20.02 2.01
C ARG A 33 11.39 -21.15 1.70
N GLU A 34 11.83 -22.38 1.86
CA GLU A 34 10.99 -23.55 1.59
C GLU A 34 9.77 -23.57 2.50
N LYS A 35 9.92 -23.31 3.80
CA LYS A 35 8.84 -23.26 4.77
C LYS A 35 7.88 -22.11 4.47
N ILE A 36 8.39 -20.92 4.17
CA ILE A 36 7.60 -19.73 3.82
C ILE A 36 6.75 -20.00 2.58
N ASN A 37 7.38 -20.52 1.51
CA ASN A 37 6.69 -20.67 0.22
C ASN A 37 5.70 -21.85 0.21
N LYS A 38 5.83 -22.80 1.13
CA LYS A 38 4.86 -23.91 1.29
C LYS A 38 3.66 -23.54 2.13
N ASP A 39 3.72 -22.45 2.89
CA ASP A 39 2.59 -22.04 3.72
C ASP A 39 1.44 -21.51 2.85
N PRO A 40 0.20 -22.03 3.01
CA PRO A 40 -0.93 -21.66 2.17
C PRO A 40 -1.38 -20.20 2.32
N ASN A 41 -0.99 -19.52 3.41
CA ASN A 41 -1.33 -18.12 3.64
C ASN A 41 -0.27 -17.16 3.08
N THR A 42 0.88 -17.68 2.62
CA THR A 42 1.91 -16.87 1.98
C THR A 42 1.46 -16.44 0.59
N LEU A 43 1.12 -15.16 0.44
CA LEU A 43 0.85 -14.55 -0.85
C LEU A 43 2.12 -14.41 -1.69
N GLY A 44 3.23 -14.03 -1.05
CA GLY A 44 4.51 -13.89 -1.72
C GLY A 44 5.65 -13.66 -0.75
N SER A 45 6.86 -13.89 -1.21
CA SER A 45 8.08 -13.65 -0.43
C SER A 45 9.27 -13.31 -1.31
N PHE A 46 10.20 -12.54 -0.75
CA PHE A 46 11.50 -12.27 -1.36
C PHE A 46 12.54 -11.90 -0.31
N LEU A 47 13.82 -12.03 -0.66
CA LEU A 47 14.94 -11.64 0.21
C LEU A 47 14.92 -10.14 0.51
N THR A 48 15.32 -9.79 1.73
CA THR A 48 15.58 -8.38 2.08
C THR A 48 16.72 -7.80 1.25
N PRO A 49 16.87 -6.45 1.15
CA PRO A 49 17.94 -5.84 0.34
C PRO A 49 19.36 -6.27 0.71
N LYS A 50 19.58 -6.69 1.95
CA LYS A 50 20.87 -7.22 2.42
C LYS A 50 21.04 -8.73 2.15
N ALA A 51 20.03 -9.40 1.61
CA ALA A 51 19.98 -10.83 1.36
C ALA A 51 20.17 -11.71 2.61
N HIS A 52 19.93 -11.20 3.81
CA HIS A 52 20.03 -11.91 5.09
C HIS A 52 18.68 -12.07 5.79
N GLY A 53 17.58 -12.11 5.05
CA GLY A 53 16.25 -12.26 5.61
C GLY A 53 15.19 -12.25 4.55
N PHE A 54 13.91 -12.21 4.96
CA PHE A 54 12.77 -12.29 4.07
C PHE A 54 11.73 -11.22 4.38
N LYS A 55 11.12 -10.69 3.33
CA LYS A 55 9.83 -10.04 3.40
C LYS A 55 8.76 -11.02 2.95
N ILE A 56 7.76 -11.21 3.82
CA ILE A 56 6.69 -12.19 3.62
C ILE A 56 5.38 -11.43 3.57
N PHE A 57 4.63 -11.59 2.49
CA PHE A 57 3.29 -11.07 2.34
C PHE A 57 2.32 -12.18 2.69
N VAL A 58 1.52 -11.95 3.72
CA VAL A 58 0.52 -12.90 4.21
C VAL A 58 -0.86 -12.38 3.87
N PHE A 59 -1.69 -13.21 3.27
CA PHE A 59 -3.07 -12.86 2.94
C PHE A 59 -4.02 -13.83 3.63
N LEU A 60 -4.88 -13.26 4.49
CA LEU A 60 -5.89 -14.02 5.22
C LEU A 60 -7.27 -13.45 4.92
N GLN A 61 -8.15 -14.28 4.41
CA GLN A 61 -9.56 -13.94 4.32
C GLN A 61 -10.24 -14.27 5.64
N THR A 62 -10.84 -13.25 6.27
CA THR A 62 -11.69 -13.39 7.45
C THR A 62 -13.01 -12.66 7.24
N GLU A 63 -14.07 -13.06 7.95
CA GLU A 63 -15.35 -12.35 7.90
C GLU A 63 -15.20 -10.88 8.35
N ASP A 64 -14.39 -10.65 9.39
CA ASP A 64 -14.06 -9.29 9.86
C ASP A 64 -13.35 -8.46 8.79
N ALA A 65 -12.45 -9.08 8.02
CA ALA A 65 -11.77 -8.42 6.90
C ALA A 65 -12.77 -7.95 5.84
N THR A 66 -13.73 -8.77 5.50
CA THR A 66 -14.76 -8.45 4.51
C THR A 66 -15.64 -7.30 5.01
N THR A 67 -16.11 -7.36 6.24
CA THR A 67 -16.94 -6.31 6.85
C THR A 67 -16.21 -4.97 6.91
N LEU A 68 -14.95 -4.95 7.36
CA LEU A 68 -14.15 -3.73 7.43
C LEU A 68 -13.89 -3.13 6.04
N ARG A 69 -13.66 -3.97 5.03
CA ARG A 69 -13.47 -3.52 3.65
C ARG A 69 -14.73 -2.85 3.10
N GLU A 70 -15.88 -3.45 3.31
CA GLU A 70 -17.17 -2.90 2.87
C GLU A 70 -17.46 -1.56 3.53
N THR A 71 -17.30 -1.48 4.85
CA THR A 71 -17.47 -0.25 5.62
C THR A 71 -16.52 0.85 5.12
N PHE A 72 -15.26 0.52 4.90
CA PHE A 72 -14.25 1.45 4.41
C PHE A 72 -14.51 1.92 2.97
N SER A 73 -15.03 1.04 2.12
CA SER A 73 -15.37 1.33 0.71
C SER A 73 -16.63 2.20 0.61
N ASN A 74 -17.59 2.04 1.53
CA ASN A 74 -18.83 2.79 1.56
C ASN A 74 -18.70 4.22 2.12
N GLY A 75 -17.48 4.65 2.43
CA GLY A 75 -17.17 6.01 2.87
C GLY A 75 -17.19 6.22 4.39
N GLU A 76 -17.56 5.22 5.16
CA GLU A 76 -17.44 5.23 6.63
C GLU A 76 -16.01 4.83 7.02
N LYS A 77 -15.10 5.80 6.95
CA LYS A 77 -13.68 5.56 7.21
C LYS A 77 -13.38 5.57 8.70
N ASP A 78 -13.64 4.49 9.38
CA ASP A 78 -13.16 4.29 10.76
C ASP A 78 -11.71 3.81 10.76
N PHE A 79 -10.79 4.77 10.72
CA PHE A 79 -9.35 4.49 10.75
C PHE A 79 -8.89 3.85 12.05
N ALA A 80 -9.54 4.12 13.17
CA ALA A 80 -9.17 3.55 14.45
C ALA A 80 -9.51 2.05 14.50
N ALA A 81 -10.69 1.67 14.00
CA ALA A 81 -11.06 0.27 13.84
C ALA A 81 -10.13 -0.46 12.88
N LEU A 82 -9.77 0.18 11.76
CA LEU A 82 -8.85 -0.38 10.78
C LEU A 82 -7.44 -0.60 11.34
N GLU A 83 -6.89 0.37 12.08
CA GLU A 83 -5.59 0.22 12.75
C GLU A 83 -5.61 -0.88 13.79
N LYS A 84 -6.66 -0.94 14.60
CA LYS A 84 -6.83 -1.98 15.63
C LYS A 84 -6.89 -3.37 14.99
N TYR A 85 -7.68 -3.51 13.92
CA TYR A 85 -7.78 -4.76 13.17
C TYR A 85 -6.42 -5.15 12.58
N HIS A 86 -5.73 -4.23 11.91
CA HIS A 86 -4.42 -4.50 11.31
C HIS A 86 -3.40 -4.97 12.35
N ARG A 87 -3.35 -4.33 13.53
CA ARG A 87 -2.47 -4.74 14.63
C ARG A 87 -2.79 -6.15 15.13
N MET A 88 -4.06 -6.45 15.32
CA MET A 88 -4.50 -7.78 15.75
C MET A 88 -4.10 -8.86 14.74
N MET A 89 -4.32 -8.61 13.45
CA MET A 89 -3.93 -9.53 12.38
C MET A 89 -2.41 -9.66 12.26
N TYR A 90 -1.69 -8.55 12.40
CA TYR A 90 -0.24 -8.56 12.41
C TYR A 90 0.31 -9.43 13.55
N ASP A 91 -0.17 -9.24 14.78
CA ASP A 91 0.29 -9.99 15.94
C ASP A 91 -0.02 -11.50 15.78
N ALA A 92 -1.19 -11.85 15.25
CA ALA A 92 -1.54 -13.24 14.96
C ALA A 92 -0.63 -13.87 13.88
N CYS A 93 -0.40 -13.16 12.78
CA CYS A 93 0.52 -13.60 11.71
C CYS A 93 1.95 -13.74 12.24
N LYS A 94 2.43 -12.77 13.02
CA LYS A 94 3.75 -12.80 13.65
C LYS A 94 3.91 -14.06 14.50
N GLU A 95 3.01 -14.30 15.45
CA GLU A 95 3.07 -15.48 16.34
C GLU A 95 3.07 -16.78 15.52
N TYR A 96 2.22 -16.88 14.51
CA TYR A 96 2.13 -18.04 13.65
C TYR A 96 3.45 -18.31 12.90
N TYR A 97 4.00 -17.29 12.22
CA TYR A 97 5.23 -17.45 11.45
C TYR A 97 6.48 -17.62 12.32
N GLU A 98 6.55 -16.99 13.49
CA GLU A 98 7.62 -17.25 14.46
C GLU A 98 7.63 -18.72 14.91
N LYS A 99 6.47 -19.29 15.16
CA LYS A 99 6.34 -20.70 15.52
C LYS A 99 6.65 -21.63 14.34
N LEU A 100 6.22 -21.30 13.13
CA LEU A 100 6.47 -22.08 11.91
C LEU A 100 7.95 -22.11 11.55
N LEU A 101 8.62 -20.96 11.63
CA LEU A 101 9.97 -20.75 11.13
C LEU A 101 11.04 -20.92 12.22
N GLY A 102 10.68 -20.78 13.49
CA GLY A 102 11.61 -20.82 14.60
C GLY A 102 12.55 -19.61 14.66
N VAL A 103 12.14 -18.45 14.13
CA VAL A 103 12.89 -17.20 14.10
C VAL A 103 12.02 -16.03 14.53
N GLU A 104 12.64 -14.94 14.96
CA GLU A 104 11.92 -13.72 15.35
C GLU A 104 11.50 -12.92 14.11
N VAL A 105 10.29 -12.35 14.16
CA VAL A 105 9.74 -11.43 13.16
C VAL A 105 9.82 -10.00 13.71
N ASP A 106 10.35 -9.05 12.91
CA ASP A 106 10.45 -7.63 13.30
C ASP A 106 9.06 -7.04 13.58
N GLY A 107 8.91 -6.43 14.74
CA GLY A 107 7.64 -5.84 15.20
C GLY A 107 7.19 -4.57 14.47
N SER A 108 7.97 -4.03 13.55
CA SER A 108 7.70 -2.75 12.89
C SER A 108 6.54 -2.80 11.88
N GLY A 109 6.20 -3.99 11.34
CA GLY A 109 5.12 -4.18 10.37
C GLY A 109 3.70 -3.97 10.91
N LYS A 110 3.54 -3.85 12.25
CA LYS A 110 2.25 -3.53 12.87
C LYS A 110 1.73 -2.12 12.61
N ASP A 111 2.57 -1.23 12.06
CA ASP A 111 2.15 0.08 11.59
C ASP A 111 1.53 -0.05 10.20
N ILE A 112 0.21 0.12 10.10
CA ILE A 112 -0.57 0.02 8.86
C ILE A 112 -0.07 0.96 7.74
N SER A 113 0.65 2.02 8.09
CA SER A 113 1.23 2.96 7.14
C SER A 113 2.66 2.62 6.73
N ARG A 114 3.22 1.52 7.24
CA ARG A 114 4.60 1.13 6.98
C ARG A 114 4.88 0.90 5.50
N GLY A 115 5.91 1.57 4.98
CA GLY A 115 6.50 1.25 3.69
C GLY A 115 7.64 0.24 3.85
N PHE A 116 8.00 -0.42 2.77
CA PHE A 116 9.13 -1.35 2.73
C PHE A 116 9.98 -1.09 1.49
N PHE A 117 11.24 -1.54 1.53
CA PHE A 117 12.12 -1.52 0.38
C PHE A 117 11.98 -2.84 -0.38
N THR A 118 11.88 -2.74 -1.71
CA THR A 118 11.96 -3.89 -2.60
C THR A 118 13.42 -4.26 -2.83
N SER A 119 13.68 -5.53 -3.15
CA SER A 119 14.98 -6.03 -3.54
C SER A 119 14.86 -6.91 -4.77
N PHE A 120 15.99 -7.22 -5.40
CA PHE A 120 16.05 -8.22 -6.45
C PHE A 120 16.26 -9.60 -5.81
N ASP A 121 15.40 -10.56 -6.17
CA ASP A 121 15.50 -11.96 -5.76
C ASP A 121 15.04 -12.85 -6.91
N GLU A 122 15.97 -13.60 -7.51
CA GLU A 122 15.66 -14.52 -8.63
C GLU A 122 14.70 -15.65 -8.23
N LYS A 123 14.65 -15.96 -6.92
CA LYS A 123 13.78 -16.96 -6.35
C LYS A 123 12.58 -16.37 -5.63
N ALA A 124 12.21 -15.12 -5.95
CA ALA A 124 11.00 -14.52 -5.38
C ALA A 124 9.79 -15.41 -5.65
N TYR A 125 8.94 -15.55 -4.64
CA TYR A 125 7.73 -16.38 -4.70
C TYR A 125 6.48 -15.52 -4.79
N LEU A 126 5.52 -15.99 -5.58
CA LEU A 126 4.17 -15.46 -5.66
C LEU A 126 3.17 -16.61 -5.75
N ASN A 127 2.19 -16.62 -4.85
CA ASN A 127 1.04 -17.51 -4.94
C ASN A 127 0.00 -16.90 -5.88
N GLU A 128 -0.07 -17.42 -7.11
CA GLU A 128 -0.96 -16.88 -8.14
C GLU A 128 -2.46 -17.05 -7.81
N GLU A 129 -2.82 -18.06 -7.02
CA GLU A 129 -4.21 -18.28 -6.61
C GLU A 129 -4.66 -17.22 -5.61
N LEU A 130 -3.87 -17.00 -4.55
CA LEU A 130 -4.13 -15.92 -3.61
C LEU A 130 -4.05 -14.54 -4.27
N MET A 131 -3.17 -14.37 -5.26
CA MET A 131 -3.07 -13.10 -5.98
C MET A 131 -4.35 -12.77 -6.77
N LYS A 132 -5.01 -13.77 -7.36
CA LYS A 132 -6.31 -13.58 -8.01
C LYS A 132 -7.37 -13.10 -7.03
N GLU A 133 -7.41 -13.66 -5.82
CA GLU A 133 -8.34 -13.22 -4.77
C GLU A 133 -8.07 -11.76 -4.36
N VAL A 134 -6.81 -11.37 -4.22
CA VAL A 134 -6.42 -9.98 -3.94
C VAL A 134 -6.83 -9.06 -5.08
N ASP A 135 -6.64 -9.46 -6.32
CA ASP A 135 -7.03 -8.68 -7.50
C ASP A 135 -8.55 -8.50 -7.60
N GLU A 136 -9.34 -9.52 -7.29
CA GLU A 136 -10.80 -9.41 -7.22
C GLU A 136 -11.23 -8.38 -6.17
N ILE A 137 -10.57 -8.37 -5.01
CA ILE A 137 -10.77 -7.36 -3.97
C ILE A 137 -10.43 -5.95 -4.48
N LEU A 138 -9.33 -5.81 -5.21
CA LEU A 138 -8.88 -4.52 -5.72
C LEU A 138 -9.74 -4.00 -6.87
N THR A 139 -10.20 -4.89 -7.75
CA THR A 139 -11.02 -4.52 -8.93
C THR A 139 -12.48 -4.26 -8.58
N GLY A 140 -13.03 -4.93 -7.57
CA GLY A 140 -14.38 -4.69 -7.06
C GLY A 140 -14.55 -3.33 -6.36
N ILE A 141 -13.45 -2.64 -6.03
CA ILE A 141 -13.47 -1.32 -5.41
C ILE A 141 -13.45 -0.25 -6.49
N VAL A 142 -14.61 0.36 -6.76
CA VAL A 142 -14.69 1.54 -7.64
C VAL A 142 -13.86 2.68 -7.03
N PRO A 143 -12.85 3.23 -7.74
CA PRO A 143 -12.11 4.37 -7.23
C PRO A 143 -13.07 5.54 -6.97
N PRO A 144 -12.95 6.28 -5.86
CA PRO A 144 -13.72 7.51 -5.70
C PRO A 144 -13.41 8.43 -6.88
N GLU A 145 -14.46 8.96 -7.52
CA GLU A 145 -14.27 9.94 -8.58
C GLU A 145 -13.38 11.07 -8.06
N LYS A 146 -12.30 11.33 -8.79
CA LYS A 146 -11.44 12.47 -8.46
C LYS A 146 -12.31 13.71 -8.48
N PRO A 147 -12.32 14.53 -7.43
CA PRO A 147 -13.05 15.79 -7.48
C PRO A 147 -12.57 16.53 -8.72
N GLN A 148 -13.50 16.81 -9.61
CA GLN A 148 -13.22 17.64 -10.79
C GLN A 148 -12.76 18.99 -10.26
N THR A 149 -11.46 19.21 -10.26
CA THR A 149 -10.90 20.53 -10.01
C THR A 149 -11.32 21.39 -11.20
N GLY A 150 -12.48 22.00 -11.07
CA GLY A 150 -12.96 23.00 -11.99
C GLY A 150 -11.97 24.17 -11.99
N ARG A 151 -11.03 24.09 -12.91
CA ARG A 151 -10.12 25.20 -13.22
C ARG A 151 -11.00 26.28 -13.86
N LYS A 152 -11.59 27.15 -13.03
CA LYS A 152 -12.18 28.40 -13.51
C LYS A 152 -11.10 29.15 -14.28
N LYS A 153 -11.14 29.06 -15.60
CA LYS A 153 -10.42 30.00 -16.45
C LYS A 153 -11.03 31.38 -16.15
N SER A 154 -10.37 32.19 -15.36
CA SER A 154 -10.63 33.61 -15.26
C SER A 154 -10.25 34.22 -16.61
N GLY A 155 -11.21 34.28 -17.48
CA GLY A 155 -11.14 35.09 -18.70
C GLY A 155 -11.05 36.55 -18.28
N LYS A 156 -9.86 37.10 -18.32
CA LYS A 156 -9.65 38.56 -18.24
C LYS A 156 -10.15 39.14 -19.54
N ALA A 157 -11.37 39.67 -19.51
CA ALA A 157 -11.87 40.50 -20.60
C ALA A 157 -10.99 41.74 -20.65
N MET A 158 -10.21 41.89 -21.72
CA MET A 158 -9.58 43.16 -22.08
C MET A 158 -10.65 44.10 -22.56
N SER A 159 -10.88 45.17 -21.81
CA SER A 159 -11.72 46.28 -22.22
C SER A 159 -11.03 47.05 -23.35
N GLU A 160 -11.78 47.18 -24.46
CA GLU A 160 -11.51 48.10 -25.55
C GLU A 160 -11.64 49.54 -25.07
N SER A 161 -10.56 50.16 -24.64
CA SER A 161 -10.52 51.60 -24.41
C SER A 161 -9.09 52.16 -24.29
N ASP A 162 -8.19 51.82 -25.22
CA ASP A 162 -6.94 52.56 -25.40
C ASP A 162 -6.46 52.48 -26.87
N LYS A 163 -7.31 53.02 -27.72
CA LYS A 163 -6.94 53.42 -29.07
C LYS A 163 -7.48 54.81 -29.29
N VAL A 164 -6.75 55.80 -28.91
CA VAL A 164 -6.72 57.14 -29.57
C VAL A 164 -5.56 57.92 -28.94
N VAL A 165 -4.83 58.55 -29.79
CA VAL A 165 -3.77 59.57 -29.60
C VAL A 165 -2.34 59.09 -29.74
N SER A 166 -1.86 59.17 -30.98
CA SER A 166 -0.62 59.91 -31.33
C SER A 166 -0.32 59.84 -32.83
N ASP A 167 -1.03 60.69 -33.55
CA ASP A 167 -0.58 61.23 -34.84
C ASP A 167 -0.37 62.75 -34.66
N LYS A 168 0.88 63.14 -34.72
CA LYS A 168 1.45 64.47 -35.01
C LYS A 168 2.78 64.61 -34.25
N ALA A 169 3.89 64.70 -34.86
CA ALA A 169 4.37 65.67 -35.78
C ALA A 169 5.77 65.26 -36.28
N VAL A 170 5.91 65.24 -37.58
CA VAL A 170 7.18 65.40 -38.27
C VAL A 170 7.04 66.72 -38.98
N SER A 171 7.98 67.57 -38.81
CA SER A 171 8.48 68.64 -39.69
C SER A 171 9.33 69.59 -38.88
N ASP A 172 10.50 69.64 -39.08
CA ASP A 172 11.59 70.41 -39.70
C ASP A 172 12.94 69.95 -39.22
#